data_d086092ba518af28c5ee0e8b80d8d83d
#
_entry.id   d086092ba518af28c5ee0e8b80d8d83d
#
_cell.length_a   1.000
_cell.length_b   1.000
_cell.length_c   1.000
_cell.angle_alpha   90.00
_cell.angle_beta   90.00
_cell.angle_gamma   90.00
#
_symmetry.space_group_name_H-M   'P 1'
#
loop_
_entity.id
_entity.type
_entity.pdbx_description
1 polymer ?
#
loop_
_entity_poly.entity_id
_entity_poly.type
_entity_poly.pdbx_seq_one_letter_code
_entity_poly.pdbx_strand_id
1 'polypeptide(L)'
;MHLHYIQLDDRLDAVLAAERRAPETLRRDFRQRFVLSWLYHELALEGVCVTESDLRRALRGCDGDDYCDDVMLRTIRRFRRAIDTLNEQAFQRTPITFETLLGYHELLTGLSGREFWRSEEGATENYKHDVIDADDVEAELQVLCSDIERWSGMKHPIQIAIQVHYRLTQIWPFNKYSAAVARMVANQILVANGYSPAIIHAQERQRYYHAMHYDISRMHDLVMESLQQQIQSRERLFMTCNASRFEARAS
;
A
#
# COMPACT_ATOMS: atom_id res chain seq x y z
N MET A 1 8.33 -3.81 -21.61
CA MET A 1 8.13 -3.22 -20.27
C MET A 1 7.85 -1.72 -20.31
N HIS A 2 8.69 -0.90 -20.92
CA HIS A 2 8.49 0.57 -20.95
C HIS A 2 7.15 1.02 -21.60
N LEU A 3 6.72 0.36 -22.65
CA LEU A 3 5.46 0.67 -23.34
C LEU A 3 4.20 0.46 -22.48
N HIS A 4 4.22 -0.53 -21.58
CA HIS A 4 3.10 -0.80 -20.67
C HIS A 4 2.92 0.30 -19.62
N TYR A 5 4.01 0.92 -19.14
CA TYR A 5 3.92 2.04 -18.21
C TYR A 5 3.34 3.27 -18.87
N ILE A 6 3.78 3.61 -20.10
CA ILE A 6 3.26 4.75 -20.85
C ILE A 6 1.73 4.60 -21.07
N GLN A 7 1.26 3.44 -21.47
CA GLN A 7 -0.17 3.19 -21.63
C GLN A 7 -0.96 3.32 -20.33
N LEU A 8 -0.34 2.93 -19.21
CA LEU A 8 -0.94 3.08 -17.89
C LEU A 8 -1.02 4.55 -17.49
N ASP A 9 0.03 5.32 -17.77
CA ASP A 9 0.11 6.76 -17.49
C ASP A 9 -0.96 7.54 -18.27
N ASP A 10 -1.09 7.28 -19.57
CA ASP A 10 -2.11 7.91 -20.41
C ASP A 10 -3.54 7.65 -19.89
N ARG A 11 -3.80 6.41 -19.47
CA ARG A 11 -5.10 6.03 -18.88
C ARG A 11 -5.31 6.69 -17.51
N LEU A 12 -4.27 6.75 -16.68
CA LEU A 12 -4.32 7.40 -15.39
C LEU A 12 -4.65 8.89 -15.54
N ASP A 13 -3.98 9.59 -16.45
CA ASP A 13 -4.21 11.00 -16.70
C ASP A 13 -5.64 11.28 -17.17
N ALA A 14 -6.15 10.46 -18.07
CA ALA A 14 -7.53 10.56 -18.54
C ALA A 14 -8.56 10.37 -17.42
N VAL A 15 -8.36 9.38 -16.57
CA VAL A 15 -9.28 9.09 -15.46
C VAL A 15 -9.20 10.14 -14.36
N LEU A 16 -8.02 10.65 -14.04
CA LEU A 16 -7.85 11.74 -13.08
C LEU A 16 -8.50 13.03 -13.57
N ALA A 17 -8.43 13.32 -14.87
CA ALA A 17 -9.13 14.45 -15.47
C ALA A 17 -10.66 14.28 -15.37
N ALA A 18 -11.18 13.07 -15.57
CA ALA A 18 -12.60 12.76 -15.41
C ALA A 18 -13.05 12.86 -13.94
N GLU A 19 -12.25 12.35 -13.00
CA GLU A 19 -12.52 12.45 -11.56
C GLU A 19 -12.58 13.90 -11.08
N ARG A 20 -11.65 14.77 -11.52
CA ARG A 20 -11.67 16.21 -11.18
C ARG A 20 -12.95 16.92 -11.61
N ARG A 21 -13.59 16.48 -12.70
CA ARG A 21 -14.86 17.04 -13.20
C ARG A 21 -16.10 16.44 -12.53
N ALA A 22 -15.93 15.33 -11.82
CA ALA A 22 -17.03 14.64 -11.15
C ALA A 22 -17.55 15.43 -9.93
N PRO A 23 -18.82 15.23 -9.53
CA PRO A 23 -19.36 15.82 -8.30
C PRO A 23 -18.54 15.46 -7.08
N GLU A 24 -18.40 16.42 -6.14
CA GLU A 24 -17.67 16.16 -4.90
C GLU A 24 -18.27 15.02 -4.08
N THR A 25 -19.61 14.89 -4.08
CA THR A 25 -20.29 13.77 -3.42
C THR A 25 -19.83 12.42 -3.95
N LEU A 26 -19.74 12.27 -5.28
CA LEU A 26 -19.27 11.05 -5.92
C LEU A 26 -17.80 10.76 -5.59
N ARG A 27 -16.95 11.80 -5.64
CA ARG A 27 -15.52 11.68 -5.29
C ARG A 27 -15.34 11.26 -3.83
N ARG A 28 -16.11 11.85 -2.93
CA ARG A 28 -16.08 11.52 -1.49
C ARG A 28 -16.53 10.09 -1.24
N ASP A 29 -17.64 9.67 -1.85
CA ASP A 29 -18.15 8.30 -1.72
C ASP A 29 -17.16 7.27 -2.25
N PHE A 30 -16.53 7.57 -3.39
CA PHE A 30 -15.46 6.73 -3.94
C PHE A 30 -14.28 6.62 -2.97
N ARG A 31 -13.76 7.76 -2.47
CA ARG A 31 -12.63 7.76 -1.52
C ARG A 31 -12.95 6.96 -0.25
N GLN A 32 -14.15 7.09 0.30
CA GLN A 32 -14.55 6.34 1.49
C GLN A 32 -14.59 4.83 1.24
N ARG A 33 -15.19 4.39 0.14
CA ARG A 33 -15.24 2.97 -0.23
C ARG A 33 -13.85 2.43 -0.54
N PHE A 34 -13.03 3.21 -1.22
CA PHE A 34 -11.67 2.85 -1.57
C PHE A 34 -10.83 2.59 -0.32
N VAL A 35 -10.85 3.49 0.65
CA VAL A 35 -10.12 3.33 1.91
C VAL A 35 -10.61 2.13 2.72
N LEU A 36 -11.92 1.90 2.78
CA LEU A 36 -12.48 0.72 3.43
C LEU A 36 -12.00 -0.58 2.78
N SER A 37 -12.01 -0.63 1.44
CA SER A 37 -11.51 -1.78 0.67
C SER A 37 -10.02 -2.01 0.91
N TRP A 38 -9.22 -0.95 0.86
CA TRP A 38 -7.79 -1.04 1.12
C TRP A 38 -7.50 -1.58 2.52
N LEU A 39 -8.12 -0.97 3.52
CA LEU A 39 -7.97 -1.38 4.92
C LEU A 39 -8.38 -2.85 5.14
N TYR A 40 -9.48 -3.28 4.54
CA TYR A 40 -9.92 -4.68 4.59
C TYR A 40 -8.85 -5.63 4.04
N HIS A 41 -8.31 -5.34 2.86
CA HIS A 41 -7.34 -6.21 2.20
C HIS A 41 -6.00 -6.24 2.94
N GLU A 42 -5.53 -5.10 3.45
CA GLU A 42 -4.31 -5.05 4.28
C GLU A 42 -4.43 -5.93 5.53
N LEU A 43 -5.53 -5.79 6.26
CA LEU A 43 -5.79 -6.59 7.47
C LEU A 43 -5.91 -8.08 7.14
N ALA A 44 -6.63 -8.43 6.07
CA ALA A 44 -6.82 -9.80 5.66
C ALA A 44 -5.50 -10.48 5.23
N LEU A 45 -4.58 -9.75 4.58
CA LEU A 45 -3.25 -10.26 4.24
C LEU A 45 -2.42 -10.58 5.49
N GLU A 46 -2.59 -9.82 6.56
CA GLU A 46 -1.95 -10.09 7.86
C GLU A 46 -2.72 -11.11 8.73
N GLY A 47 -3.74 -11.76 8.17
CA GLY A 47 -4.50 -12.79 8.86
C GLY A 47 -5.56 -12.26 9.84
N VAL A 48 -5.84 -10.95 9.82
CA VAL A 48 -6.87 -10.34 10.66
C VAL A 48 -8.21 -10.42 9.95
N CYS A 49 -9.12 -11.25 10.47
CA CYS A 49 -10.46 -11.41 9.93
C CYS A 49 -11.37 -10.31 10.46
N VAL A 50 -11.82 -9.42 9.56
CA VAL A 50 -12.71 -8.31 9.90
C VAL A 50 -13.94 -8.30 9.00
N THR A 51 -15.05 -7.82 9.53
CA THR A 51 -16.27 -7.55 8.76
C THR A 51 -16.36 -6.07 8.39
N GLU A 52 -17.20 -5.74 7.42
CA GLU A 52 -17.49 -4.33 7.10
C GLU A 52 -18.04 -3.56 8.32
N SER A 53 -18.83 -4.23 9.18
CA SER A 53 -19.34 -3.65 10.41
C SER A 53 -18.21 -3.27 11.38
N ASP A 54 -17.19 -4.13 11.52
CA ASP A 54 -16.04 -3.86 12.39
C ASP A 54 -15.23 -2.67 11.87
N LEU A 55 -15.00 -2.61 10.56
CA LEU A 55 -14.32 -1.48 9.93
C LEU A 55 -15.09 -0.18 10.16
N ARG A 56 -16.40 -0.18 9.92
CA ARG A 56 -17.23 1.00 10.13
C ARG A 56 -17.28 1.40 11.60
N ARG A 57 -17.33 0.44 12.53
CA ARG A 57 -17.29 0.70 13.97
C ARG A 57 -15.98 1.33 14.40
N ALA A 58 -14.84 0.78 13.93
CA ALA A 58 -13.53 1.31 14.21
C ALA A 58 -13.32 2.76 13.73
N LEU A 59 -13.92 3.10 12.56
CA LEU A 59 -13.77 4.42 11.94
C LEU A 59 -14.75 5.49 12.47
N ARG A 60 -15.82 5.09 13.19
CA ARG A 60 -16.80 6.01 13.76
C ARG A 60 -16.45 6.49 15.17
N GLY A 61 -15.54 5.84 15.84
CA GLY A 61 -15.28 6.06 17.27
C GLY A 61 -14.00 6.82 17.57
N CYS A 62 -14.13 7.80 18.43
CA CYS A 62 -13.17 8.47 19.32
C CYS A 62 -11.72 8.67 18.86
N ASP A 63 -11.32 9.93 18.92
CA ASP A 63 -9.94 10.44 18.70
C ASP A 63 -8.94 10.10 19.84
N GLY A 64 -9.23 9.13 20.69
CA GLY A 64 -8.38 8.75 21.82
C GLY A 64 -8.14 7.24 21.86
N ASP A 65 -7.19 6.77 21.12
CA ASP A 65 -7.15 5.41 20.61
C ASP A 65 -6.44 4.33 21.42
N ASP A 66 -5.59 4.67 22.35
CA ASP A 66 -4.82 3.67 23.08
C ASP A 66 -5.59 2.99 24.22
N TYR A 67 -6.79 3.48 24.53
CA TYR A 67 -7.64 2.98 25.62
C TYR A 67 -8.81 2.09 25.14
N CYS A 68 -8.80 1.64 23.87
CA CYS A 68 -9.80 0.68 23.43
C CYS A 68 -9.41 -0.73 23.86
N ASP A 69 -10.20 -1.37 24.73
CA ASP A 69 -9.95 -2.75 25.20
C ASP A 69 -10.07 -3.79 24.07
N ASP A 70 -10.75 -3.45 22.98
CA ASP A 70 -10.92 -4.32 21.83
C ASP A 70 -9.66 -4.31 20.94
N VAL A 71 -8.88 -5.38 21.04
CA VAL A 71 -7.62 -5.57 20.27
C VAL A 71 -7.85 -5.46 18.75
N MET A 72 -8.98 -5.97 18.25
CA MET A 72 -9.31 -5.92 16.83
C MET A 72 -9.56 -4.47 16.39
N LEU A 73 -10.32 -3.69 17.14
CA LEU A 73 -10.57 -2.29 16.82
C LEU A 73 -9.28 -1.46 16.87
N ARG A 74 -8.42 -1.70 17.87
CA ARG A 74 -7.09 -1.07 17.91
C ARG A 74 -6.27 -1.40 16.66
N THR A 75 -6.24 -2.67 16.26
CA THR A 75 -5.50 -3.09 15.06
C THR A 75 -6.03 -2.40 13.82
N ILE A 76 -7.36 -2.36 13.62
CA ILE A 76 -7.98 -1.65 12.48
C ILE A 76 -7.57 -0.17 12.46
N ARG A 77 -7.62 0.52 13.61
CA ARG A 77 -7.25 1.92 13.71
C ARG A 77 -5.78 2.18 13.44
N ARG A 78 -4.88 1.29 13.89
CA ARG A 78 -3.44 1.36 13.60
C ARG A 78 -3.15 1.27 12.10
N PHE A 79 -3.76 0.29 11.42
CA PHE A 79 -3.65 0.18 9.97
C PHE A 79 -4.22 1.41 9.26
N ARG A 80 -5.33 1.95 9.75
CA ARG A 80 -5.90 3.17 9.21
C ARG A 80 -4.95 4.36 9.36
N ARG A 81 -4.35 4.56 10.53
CA ARG A 81 -3.35 5.61 10.76
C ARG A 81 -2.14 5.43 9.83
N ALA A 82 -1.64 4.21 9.65
CA ALA A 82 -0.54 3.95 8.73
C ALA A 82 -0.89 4.37 7.30
N ILE A 83 -2.12 4.08 6.82
CA ILE A 83 -2.62 4.52 5.52
C ILE A 83 -2.73 6.06 5.45
N ASP A 84 -3.23 6.71 6.49
CA ASP A 84 -3.37 8.17 6.53
C ASP A 84 -1.99 8.85 6.53
N THR A 85 -1.04 8.35 7.34
CA THR A 85 0.35 8.81 7.37
C THR A 85 1.05 8.62 6.02
N LEU A 86 0.82 7.47 5.36
CA LEU A 86 1.32 7.21 4.01
C LEU A 86 0.85 8.30 3.03
N ASN A 87 -0.45 8.61 3.02
CA ASN A 87 -1.01 9.61 2.13
C ASN A 87 -0.44 11.02 2.41
N GLU A 88 -0.26 11.36 3.68
CA GLU A 88 0.36 12.62 4.10
C GLU A 88 1.83 12.71 3.66
N GLN A 89 2.63 11.70 3.96
CA GLN A 89 4.04 11.64 3.56
C GLN A 89 4.21 11.65 2.05
N ALA A 90 3.34 10.94 1.32
CA ALA A 90 3.33 10.95 -0.13
C ALA A 90 3.00 12.33 -0.70
N PHE A 91 2.01 13.04 -0.13
CA PHE A 91 1.66 14.39 -0.52
C PHE A 91 2.80 15.37 -0.25
N GLN A 92 3.47 15.26 0.88
CA GLN A 92 4.65 16.06 1.25
C GLN A 92 5.91 15.65 0.49
N ARG A 93 5.87 14.54 -0.26
CA ARG A 93 7.05 13.94 -0.92
C ARG A 93 8.19 13.64 0.07
N THR A 94 7.83 13.21 1.26
CA THR A 94 8.79 12.84 2.30
C THR A 94 9.71 11.73 1.80
N PRO A 95 11.04 11.88 1.89
CA PRO A 95 11.99 10.83 1.51
C PRO A 95 11.75 9.55 2.30
N ILE A 96 11.95 8.41 1.63
CA ILE A 96 11.91 7.12 2.29
C ILE A 96 13.27 6.86 2.93
N THR A 97 13.28 6.88 4.24
CA THR A 97 14.46 6.66 5.06
C THR A 97 14.23 5.47 5.99
N PHE A 98 15.25 5.12 6.70
CA PHE A 98 15.17 4.13 7.76
C PHE A 98 14.09 4.47 8.81
N GLU A 99 14.00 5.74 9.21
CA GLU A 99 12.99 6.22 10.14
C GLU A 99 11.57 6.10 9.57
N THR A 100 11.40 6.21 8.25
CA THR A 100 10.12 5.98 7.60
C THR A 100 9.65 4.54 7.80
N LEU A 101 10.54 3.57 7.64
CA LEU A 101 10.21 2.15 7.83
C LEU A 101 9.86 1.85 9.29
N LEU A 102 10.67 2.36 10.22
CA LEU A 102 10.40 2.25 11.66
C LEU A 102 9.06 2.88 12.02
N GLY A 103 8.77 4.08 11.52
CA GLY A 103 7.53 4.80 11.77
C GLY A 103 6.29 3.99 11.33
N TYR A 104 6.33 3.34 10.17
CA TYR A 104 5.23 2.45 9.75
C TYR A 104 5.09 1.25 10.69
N HIS A 105 6.20 0.63 11.07
CA HIS A 105 6.17 -0.49 12.00
C HIS A 105 5.60 -0.07 13.37
N GLU A 106 6.02 1.06 13.90
CA GLU A 106 5.50 1.61 15.16
C GLU A 106 4.00 1.90 15.09
N LEU A 107 3.53 2.49 13.98
CA LEU A 107 2.10 2.71 13.76
C LEU A 107 1.30 1.41 13.76
N LEU A 108 1.81 0.37 13.11
CA LEU A 108 1.12 -0.92 12.99
C LEU A 108 1.12 -1.72 14.29
N THR A 109 2.20 -1.68 15.05
CA THR A 109 2.35 -2.44 16.31
C THR A 109 1.91 -1.66 17.53
N GLY A 110 2.02 -0.34 17.52
CA GLY A 110 1.90 0.55 18.68
C GLY A 110 3.06 0.41 19.64
N LEU A 111 4.20 -0.07 19.18
CA LEU A 111 5.41 -0.30 19.96
C LEU A 111 6.52 0.55 19.35
N SER A 112 7.34 1.19 20.15
CA SER A 112 8.47 2.01 19.73
C SER A 112 9.79 1.38 20.14
N GLY A 113 10.82 1.60 19.30
CA GLY A 113 12.19 1.19 19.60
C GLY A 113 12.74 0.07 18.72
N ARG A 114 14.03 -0.24 18.94
CA ARG A 114 14.77 -1.25 18.15
C ARG A 114 14.49 -2.70 18.57
N GLU A 115 13.71 -2.94 19.62
CA GLU A 115 13.42 -4.26 20.18
C GLU A 115 12.59 -5.15 19.24
N PHE A 116 12.14 -4.60 18.14
CA PHE A 116 11.23 -5.28 17.19
C PHE A 116 11.91 -5.75 15.91
N TRP A 117 13.20 -5.56 15.81
CA TRP A 117 14.00 -6.16 14.77
C TRP A 117 13.89 -7.67 14.83
N ARG A 118 13.90 -8.28 13.68
CA ARG A 118 13.99 -9.73 13.60
C ARG A 118 15.31 -10.16 14.23
N SER A 119 15.22 -10.89 15.35
CA SER A 119 16.37 -11.43 16.10
C SER A 119 16.63 -12.90 15.82
N GLU A 120 15.69 -13.60 15.18
CA GLU A 120 15.77 -15.01 14.88
C GLU A 120 15.93 -15.23 13.38
N GLU A 121 16.64 -16.27 13.00
CA GLU A 121 16.73 -16.74 11.62
C GLU A 121 15.38 -17.32 11.19
N GLY A 122 14.94 -16.94 9.99
CA GLY A 122 13.79 -17.53 9.35
C GLY A 122 12.56 -16.63 9.28
N ALA A 123 11.76 -16.89 8.26
CA ALA A 123 10.47 -16.26 8.05
C ALA A 123 9.46 -16.76 9.09
N THR A 124 8.47 -15.94 9.38
CA THR A 124 7.34 -16.33 10.20
C THR A 124 6.63 -17.57 9.63
N GLU A 125 5.87 -18.29 10.43
CA GLU A 125 5.15 -19.52 10.01
C GLU A 125 4.27 -19.30 8.76
N ASN A 126 3.83 -18.07 8.51
CA ASN A 126 2.97 -17.70 7.38
C ASN A 126 3.73 -17.43 6.08
N TYR A 127 5.02 -17.11 6.14
CA TYR A 127 5.84 -16.67 5.00
C TYR A 127 7.12 -17.49 4.94
N LYS A 128 7.03 -18.71 4.45
CA LYS A 128 8.19 -19.61 4.30
C LYS A 128 8.96 -19.24 3.04
N HIS A 129 9.79 -18.21 3.10
CA HIS A 129 10.75 -17.88 2.06
C HIS A 129 12.10 -17.57 2.70
N ASP A 130 13.16 -17.70 1.92
CA ASP A 130 14.50 -17.38 2.36
C ASP A 130 14.60 -15.86 2.58
N VAL A 131 15.06 -15.47 3.75
CA VAL A 131 15.34 -14.08 4.11
C VAL A 131 16.81 -13.95 4.44
N ILE A 132 17.34 -12.72 4.40
CA ILE A 132 18.75 -12.46 4.76
C ILE A 132 18.98 -12.76 6.25
N ASP A 133 20.24 -12.91 6.64
CA ASP A 133 20.61 -13.10 8.04
C ASP A 133 20.20 -11.88 8.89
N ALA A 134 19.83 -12.12 10.14
CA ALA A 134 19.34 -11.07 11.02
C ALA A 134 20.39 -9.96 11.27
N ASP A 135 21.67 -10.35 11.30
CA ASP A 135 22.79 -9.42 11.50
C ASP A 135 22.99 -8.46 10.31
N ASP A 136 22.54 -8.83 9.11
CA ASP A 136 22.68 -8.02 7.88
C ASP A 136 21.50 -7.06 7.65
N VAL A 137 20.42 -7.18 8.41
CA VAL A 137 19.17 -6.41 8.21
C VAL A 137 19.42 -4.90 8.18
N GLU A 138 20.15 -4.34 9.16
CA GLU A 138 20.36 -2.89 9.24
C GLU A 138 21.20 -2.38 8.04
N ALA A 139 22.24 -3.12 7.67
CA ALA A 139 23.10 -2.76 6.54
C ALA A 139 22.33 -2.79 5.21
N GLU A 140 21.53 -3.83 4.97
CA GLU A 140 20.72 -3.97 3.77
C GLU A 140 19.62 -2.93 3.67
N LEU A 141 19.01 -2.51 4.80
CA LEU A 141 18.05 -1.41 4.81
C LEU A 141 18.71 -0.06 4.48
N GLN A 142 19.93 0.21 4.98
CA GLN A 142 20.67 1.42 4.62
C GLN A 142 21.00 1.45 3.13
N VAL A 143 21.44 0.31 2.57
CA VAL A 143 21.66 0.16 1.13
C VAL A 143 20.38 0.40 0.35
N LEU A 144 19.26 -0.19 0.78
CA LEU A 144 17.97 -0.01 0.12
C LEU A 144 17.51 1.47 0.12
N CYS A 145 17.63 2.16 1.24
CA CYS A 145 17.27 3.59 1.31
C CYS A 145 18.12 4.44 0.36
N SER A 146 19.44 4.19 0.31
CA SER A 146 20.34 4.85 -0.64
C SER A 146 20.00 4.53 -2.10
N ASP A 147 19.60 3.29 -2.38
CA ASP A 147 19.15 2.87 -3.70
C ASP A 147 17.86 3.58 -4.13
N ILE A 148 16.90 3.75 -3.23
CA ILE A 148 15.64 4.47 -3.51
C ILE A 148 15.95 5.91 -3.93
N GLU A 149 16.81 6.60 -3.19
CA GLU A 149 17.22 7.95 -3.52
C GLU A 149 17.89 8.01 -4.91
N ARG A 150 18.85 7.12 -5.18
CA ARG A 150 19.55 7.03 -6.45
C ARG A 150 18.62 6.71 -7.63
N TRP A 151 17.63 5.83 -7.45
CA TRP A 151 16.67 5.46 -8.48
C TRP A 151 15.66 6.55 -8.78
N SER A 152 15.43 7.44 -7.85
CA SER A 152 14.55 8.60 -8.05
C SER A 152 15.06 9.44 -9.22
N GLY A 153 14.20 9.65 -10.21
CA GLY A 153 14.55 10.34 -11.45
C GLY A 153 15.28 9.49 -12.52
N MET A 154 15.72 8.25 -12.17
CA MET A 154 16.37 7.35 -13.13
C MET A 154 15.46 6.22 -13.62
N LYS A 155 14.55 5.76 -12.77
CA LYS A 155 13.64 4.66 -13.04
C LYS A 155 12.19 5.15 -12.95
N HIS A 156 11.33 4.42 -13.64
CA HIS A 156 9.89 4.64 -13.52
C HIS A 156 9.40 4.39 -12.09
N PRO A 157 8.49 5.23 -11.50
CA PRO A 157 8.04 5.09 -10.13
C PRO A 157 7.47 3.71 -9.80
N ILE A 158 6.74 3.09 -10.73
CA ILE A 158 6.22 1.73 -10.57
C ILE A 158 7.36 0.71 -10.42
N GLN A 159 8.44 0.86 -11.20
CA GLN A 159 9.60 -0.02 -11.06
C GLN A 159 10.29 0.13 -9.71
N ILE A 160 10.41 1.36 -9.23
CA ILE A 160 10.99 1.63 -7.90
C ILE A 160 10.12 0.98 -6.83
N ALA A 161 8.80 1.20 -6.86
CA ALA A 161 7.86 0.63 -5.90
C ALA A 161 7.92 -0.90 -5.86
N ILE A 162 7.97 -1.56 -7.03
CA ILE A 162 8.07 -3.02 -7.13
C ILE A 162 9.40 -3.52 -6.56
N GLN A 163 10.53 -2.87 -6.91
CA GLN A 163 11.84 -3.26 -6.41
C GLN A 163 11.95 -3.09 -4.90
N VAL A 164 11.45 -1.98 -4.37
CA VAL A 164 11.42 -1.70 -2.93
C VAL A 164 10.56 -2.72 -2.20
N HIS A 165 9.34 -2.97 -2.71
CA HIS A 165 8.44 -3.96 -2.15
C HIS A 165 9.13 -5.33 -2.06
N TYR A 166 9.66 -5.82 -3.20
CA TYR A 166 10.31 -7.12 -3.27
C TYR A 166 11.53 -7.19 -2.34
N ARG A 167 12.44 -6.20 -2.38
CA ARG A 167 13.62 -6.19 -1.50
C ARG A 167 13.26 -6.16 -0.01
N LEU A 168 12.27 -5.37 0.39
CA LEU A 168 11.83 -5.36 1.78
C LEU A 168 11.26 -6.70 2.23
N THR A 169 10.62 -7.46 1.34
CA THR A 169 10.20 -8.83 1.67
C THR A 169 11.35 -9.82 1.77
N GLN A 170 12.48 -9.59 1.07
CA GLN A 170 13.68 -10.41 1.22
C GLN A 170 14.48 -10.04 2.49
N ILE A 171 14.54 -8.75 2.83
CA ILE A 171 15.18 -8.28 4.06
C ILE A 171 14.39 -8.75 5.30
N TRP A 172 13.07 -8.66 5.26
CA TRP A 172 12.16 -9.04 6.34
C TRP A 172 12.57 -8.44 7.70
N PRO A 173 12.59 -7.11 7.84
CA PRO A 173 13.29 -6.46 8.94
C PRO A 173 12.67 -6.67 10.32
N PHE A 174 11.39 -6.97 10.41
CA PHE A 174 10.65 -7.03 11.67
C PHE A 174 10.07 -8.40 11.95
N ASN A 175 9.93 -8.75 13.24
CA ASN A 175 9.26 -9.98 13.66
C ASN A 175 7.79 -10.02 13.25
N LYS A 176 7.14 -8.86 13.13
CA LYS A 176 5.72 -8.74 12.77
C LYS A 176 5.54 -7.60 11.76
N TYR A 177 4.64 -7.78 10.82
CA TYR A 177 4.25 -6.77 9.82
C TYR A 177 5.33 -6.34 8.82
N SER A 178 6.41 -7.11 8.65
CA SER A 178 7.42 -6.82 7.60
C SER A 178 6.78 -6.69 6.21
N ALA A 179 5.87 -7.60 5.84
CA ALA A 179 5.16 -7.53 4.57
C ALA A 179 4.22 -6.32 4.49
N ALA A 180 3.54 -5.96 5.58
CA ALA A 180 2.69 -4.76 5.63
C ALA A 180 3.53 -3.49 5.46
N VAL A 181 4.67 -3.37 6.14
CA VAL A 181 5.60 -2.23 5.96
C VAL A 181 6.10 -2.16 4.52
N ALA A 182 6.46 -3.30 3.91
CA ALA A 182 6.88 -3.33 2.50
C ALA A 182 5.79 -2.79 1.56
N ARG A 183 4.53 -3.16 1.77
CA ARG A 183 3.39 -2.63 1.00
C ARG A 183 3.17 -1.13 1.25
N MET A 184 3.27 -0.67 2.51
CA MET A 184 3.12 0.76 2.84
C MET A 184 4.18 1.61 2.15
N VAL A 185 5.46 1.21 2.20
CA VAL A 185 6.55 1.95 1.57
C VAL A 185 6.41 1.96 0.04
N ALA A 186 6.11 0.82 -0.57
CA ALA A 186 5.87 0.75 -2.02
C ALA A 186 4.69 1.64 -2.45
N ASN A 187 3.60 1.63 -1.66
CA ASN A 187 2.44 2.47 -1.93
C ASN A 187 2.72 3.96 -1.69
N GLN A 188 3.57 4.32 -0.73
CA GLN A 188 4.02 5.72 -0.58
C GLN A 188 4.72 6.21 -1.86
N ILE A 189 5.59 5.39 -2.45
CA ILE A 189 6.25 5.73 -3.72
C ILE A 189 5.22 5.92 -4.84
N LEU A 190 4.26 5.02 -4.97
CA LEU A 190 3.22 5.10 -5.99
C LEU A 190 2.38 6.37 -5.82
N VAL A 191 1.86 6.60 -4.62
CA VAL A 191 0.99 7.75 -4.32
C VAL A 191 1.72 9.08 -4.48
N ALA A 192 2.99 9.19 -4.06
CA ALA A 192 3.83 10.38 -4.24
C ALA A 192 4.02 10.75 -5.73
N ASN A 193 3.87 9.77 -6.63
CA ASN A 193 3.98 9.95 -8.07
C ASN A 193 2.62 9.95 -8.79
N GLY A 194 1.52 10.11 -8.06
CA GLY A 194 0.18 10.29 -8.62
C GLY A 194 -0.58 9.00 -8.92
N TYR A 195 0.00 7.83 -8.67
CA TYR A 195 -0.69 6.54 -8.85
C TYR A 195 -1.64 6.26 -7.69
N SER A 196 -2.60 5.38 -7.93
CA SER A 196 -3.33 4.73 -6.84
C SER A 196 -2.41 3.78 -6.09
N PRO A 197 -2.66 3.52 -4.80
CA PRO A 197 -2.01 2.41 -4.12
C PRO A 197 -2.26 1.09 -4.85
N ALA A 198 -1.26 0.23 -4.94
CA ALA A 198 -1.42 -1.14 -5.39
C ALA A 198 -1.99 -1.98 -4.23
N ILE A 199 -3.29 -2.27 -4.29
CA ILE A 199 -3.98 -3.07 -3.29
C ILE A 199 -3.94 -4.53 -3.71
N ILE A 200 -3.22 -5.37 -2.97
CA ILE A 200 -3.24 -6.81 -3.18
C ILE A 200 -4.48 -7.36 -2.50
N HIS A 201 -5.38 -7.97 -3.27
CA HIS A 201 -6.62 -8.47 -2.74
C HIS A 201 -6.40 -9.73 -1.88
N ALA A 202 -7.17 -9.90 -0.82
CA ALA A 202 -7.09 -11.07 0.08
C ALA A 202 -7.20 -12.41 -0.65
N GLN A 203 -7.93 -12.46 -1.77
CA GLN A 203 -8.07 -13.63 -2.63
C GLN A 203 -6.75 -14.00 -3.33
N GLU A 204 -5.85 -13.04 -3.51
CA GLU A 204 -4.55 -13.22 -4.16
C GLU A 204 -3.43 -13.54 -3.16
N ARG A 205 -3.78 -13.79 -1.89
CA ARG A 205 -2.83 -14.06 -0.82
C ARG A 205 -1.79 -15.12 -1.19
N GLN A 206 -2.21 -16.22 -1.80
CA GLN A 206 -1.31 -17.29 -2.22
C GLN A 206 -0.36 -16.84 -3.35
N ARG A 207 -0.87 -16.09 -4.33
CA ARG A 207 -0.03 -15.51 -5.39
C ARG A 207 0.98 -14.53 -4.83
N TYR A 208 0.58 -13.73 -3.83
CA TYR A 208 1.46 -12.81 -3.14
C TYR A 208 2.59 -13.54 -2.40
N TYR A 209 2.28 -14.61 -1.68
CA TYR A 209 3.29 -15.44 -1.03
C TYR A 209 4.26 -16.06 -2.04
N HIS A 210 3.74 -16.57 -3.15
CA HIS A 210 4.58 -17.06 -4.23
C HIS A 210 5.47 -15.95 -4.83
N ALA A 211 4.96 -14.73 -4.99
CA ALA A 211 5.73 -13.61 -5.51
C ALA A 211 6.88 -13.22 -4.59
N MET A 212 6.69 -13.27 -3.27
CA MET A 212 7.76 -13.04 -2.30
C MET A 212 8.83 -14.13 -2.35
N HIS A 213 8.43 -15.39 -2.61
CA HIS A 213 9.33 -16.55 -2.55
C HIS A 213 10.20 -16.72 -3.81
N TYR A 214 9.65 -16.47 -5.01
CA TYR A 214 10.31 -16.90 -6.24
C TYR A 214 11.13 -15.83 -6.95
N ASP A 215 10.49 -14.79 -7.44
CA ASP A 215 11.20 -13.73 -8.15
C ASP A 215 10.37 -12.43 -8.27
N ILE A 216 11.08 -11.36 -8.59
CA ILE A 216 10.54 -10.03 -8.75
C ILE A 216 9.52 -9.92 -9.91
N SER A 217 9.57 -10.79 -10.91
CA SER A 217 8.64 -10.74 -12.05
C SER A 217 7.21 -11.03 -11.61
N ARG A 218 7.02 -11.94 -10.67
CA ARG A 218 5.71 -12.23 -10.08
C ARG A 218 5.18 -11.09 -9.24
N MET A 219 6.06 -10.41 -8.51
CA MET A 219 5.69 -9.19 -7.78
C MET A 219 5.31 -8.06 -8.74
N HIS A 220 6.04 -7.94 -9.85
CA HIS A 220 5.71 -7.00 -10.92
C HIS A 220 4.31 -7.24 -11.46
N ASP A 221 3.97 -8.47 -11.80
CA ASP A 221 2.65 -8.82 -12.35
C ASP A 221 1.52 -8.48 -11.38
N LEU A 222 1.67 -8.83 -10.09
CA LEU A 222 0.69 -8.49 -9.05
C LEU A 222 0.45 -6.99 -8.91
N VAL A 223 1.53 -6.20 -8.85
CA VAL A 223 1.43 -4.75 -8.70
C VAL A 223 0.82 -4.12 -9.96
N MET A 224 1.24 -4.55 -11.16
CA MET A 224 0.69 -4.05 -12.41
C MET A 224 -0.79 -4.39 -12.58
N GLU A 225 -1.21 -5.62 -12.28
CA GLU A 225 -2.61 -6.03 -12.31
C GLU A 225 -3.45 -5.20 -11.32
N SER A 226 -2.94 -4.99 -10.10
CA SER A 226 -3.62 -4.15 -9.13
C SER A 226 -3.81 -2.71 -9.62
N LEU A 227 -2.77 -2.08 -10.16
CA LEU A 227 -2.86 -0.72 -10.71
C LEU A 227 -3.84 -0.64 -11.89
N GLN A 228 -3.82 -1.62 -12.79
CA GLN A 228 -4.76 -1.71 -13.91
C GLN A 228 -6.22 -1.84 -13.44
N GLN A 229 -6.47 -2.66 -12.42
CA GLN A 229 -7.80 -2.84 -11.82
C GLN A 229 -8.28 -1.54 -11.16
N GLN A 230 -7.40 -0.80 -10.48
CA GLN A 230 -7.74 0.49 -9.88
C GLN A 230 -8.11 1.53 -10.94
N ILE A 231 -7.34 1.64 -12.02
CA ILE A 231 -7.66 2.53 -13.13
C ILE A 231 -8.99 2.13 -13.77
N GLN A 232 -9.20 0.85 -14.07
CA GLN A 232 -10.44 0.37 -14.66
C GLN A 232 -11.67 0.65 -13.77
N SER A 233 -11.53 0.50 -12.46
CA SER A 233 -12.60 0.82 -11.51
C SER A 233 -12.96 2.31 -11.55
N ARG A 234 -11.96 3.19 -11.58
CA ARG A 234 -12.15 4.64 -11.72
C ARG A 234 -12.73 5.03 -13.08
N GLU A 235 -12.26 4.44 -14.16
CA GLU A 235 -12.81 4.64 -15.51
C GLU A 235 -14.31 4.34 -15.55
N ARG A 236 -14.71 3.18 -15.04
CA ARG A 236 -16.13 2.79 -14.98
C ARG A 236 -16.98 3.79 -14.20
N LEU A 237 -16.44 4.33 -13.09
CA LEU A 237 -17.20 5.25 -12.26
C LEU A 237 -17.24 6.66 -12.82
N PHE A 238 -16.09 7.23 -13.19
CA PHE A 238 -15.98 8.66 -13.49
C PHE A 238 -16.20 9.00 -14.96
N MET A 239 -15.86 8.10 -15.89
CA MET A 239 -16.09 8.34 -17.32
C MET A 239 -17.55 8.12 -17.70
N THR A 240 -18.21 7.08 -17.14
CA THR A 240 -19.63 6.81 -17.42
C THR A 240 -20.53 7.90 -16.86
N CYS A 241 -20.27 8.41 -15.65
CA CYS A 241 -21.04 9.52 -15.08
C CYS A 241 -20.93 10.80 -15.87
N ASN A 242 -19.78 11.07 -16.51
CA ASN A 242 -19.63 12.25 -17.35
C ASN A 242 -20.41 12.13 -18.66
N ALA A 243 -20.47 10.94 -19.28
CA ALA A 243 -21.26 10.70 -20.50
C ALA A 243 -22.76 10.98 -20.27
N SER A 244 -23.32 10.44 -19.20
CA SER A 244 -24.75 10.65 -18.85
C SER A 244 -25.11 12.12 -18.60
N ARG A 245 -24.18 12.93 -18.12
CA ARG A 245 -24.39 14.38 -17.89
C ARG A 245 -24.32 15.21 -19.17
N PHE A 246 -23.52 14.79 -20.15
CA PHE A 246 -23.49 15.46 -21.45
C PHE A 246 -24.79 15.22 -22.21
N GLU A 247 -25.32 14.00 -22.17
CA GLU A 247 -26.61 13.66 -22.78
C GLU A 247 -27.78 14.40 -22.13
N ALA A 248 -27.81 14.53 -20.79
CA ALA A 248 -28.85 15.25 -20.05
C ALA A 248 -28.79 16.80 -20.21
N ARG A 249 -27.72 17.37 -20.76
CA ARG A 249 -27.58 18.81 -21.07
C ARG A 249 -27.84 19.10 -22.55
N ALA A 250 -27.88 18.09 -23.40
CA ALA A 250 -28.12 18.20 -24.82
C ALA A 250 -29.60 17.94 -25.22
N SER A 251 -30.41 17.48 -24.24
CA SER A 251 -31.86 17.32 -24.32
C SER A 251 -32.57 18.43 -23.57
#